data_3d0911236f02e7df9eb4bc33057afdb3
#
_entry.id   3d0911236f02e7df9eb4bc33057afdb3
#
_cell.length_a   1.000
_cell.length_b   1.000
_cell.length_c   1.000
_cell.angle_alpha   90.00
_cell.angle_beta   90.00
_cell.angle_gamma   90.00
#
_symmetry.space_group_name_H-M   'P 1'
#
loop_
_entity.id
_entity.type
_entity.pdbx_description
1 polymer ?
#
loop_
_entity_poly.entity_id
_entity_poly.type
_entity_poly.pdbx_seq_one_letter_code
_entity_poly.pdbx_strand_id
1 'polypeptide(L)'
;MPELIHTFTSGRMNKDLDERLVPNGEYRDALNLEISTSDTGNVGALQNIQGNTPKIYSYKNPSTGVYTEWGSGYINALVSPVKIGEIRDAINETIYWFISSVGVSAIAEYDQKTEVVVPVLVDTQGILNFSKDYLITGINIIEDLLFWTDNQTEPKVININDFKSATSPTPGVTGNFFTHTVFNGRDFIEEDITVIRKAPTVPLSLQLSETRAVDQDGNP
;
A
#
# COMPACT_ATOMS: atom_id res chain seq x y z
N MET A 1 -8.34 -10.80 56.73
CA MET A 1 -8.04 -11.91 55.83
C MET A 1 -6.77 -11.54 55.10
N PRO A 2 -5.79 -12.42 54.95
CA PRO A 2 -4.63 -12.09 54.12
C PRO A 2 -5.10 -11.92 52.67
N GLU A 3 -4.80 -10.78 52.09
CA GLU A 3 -5.01 -10.56 50.65
C GLU A 3 -4.04 -11.43 49.87
N LEU A 4 -4.56 -12.28 49.01
CA LEU A 4 -3.77 -13.08 48.13
C LEU A 4 -3.45 -12.22 46.87
N ILE A 5 -2.26 -11.67 46.83
CA ILE A 5 -1.80 -10.90 45.68
C ILE A 5 -1.13 -11.85 44.69
N HIS A 6 -1.74 -12.07 43.54
CA HIS A 6 -1.11 -12.77 42.43
C HIS A 6 -0.34 -11.78 41.56
N THR A 7 0.95 -12.02 41.39
CA THR A 7 1.79 -11.26 40.48
C THR A 7 2.11 -12.13 39.27
N PHE A 8 2.09 -11.55 38.07
CA PHE A 8 2.37 -12.25 36.80
C PHE A 8 3.72 -11.84 36.19
N THR A 9 4.69 -11.57 37.07
CA THR A 9 5.99 -11.00 36.70
C THR A 9 6.86 -11.92 35.83
N SER A 10 6.65 -13.25 35.86
CA SER A 10 7.42 -14.17 34.99
C SER A 10 6.91 -14.24 33.58
N GLY A 11 5.70 -13.74 33.31
CA GLY A 11 5.14 -13.66 31.95
C GLY A 11 4.95 -15.01 31.25
N ARG A 12 5.01 -16.11 31.96
CA ARG A 12 4.95 -17.46 31.40
C ARG A 12 3.59 -18.09 31.58
N MET A 13 3.05 -18.64 30.47
CA MET A 13 1.82 -19.44 30.51
C MET A 13 2.14 -20.92 30.70
N ASN A 14 1.47 -21.55 31.70
CA ASN A 14 1.66 -22.93 32.04
C ASN A 14 0.32 -23.68 32.04
N LYS A 15 0.01 -24.28 30.90
CA LYS A 15 -1.27 -24.99 30.66
C LYS A 15 -1.28 -26.41 31.19
N ASP A 16 -0.12 -27.01 31.41
CA ASP A 16 0.00 -28.44 31.72
C ASP A 16 -0.13 -28.75 33.21
N LEU A 17 0.08 -27.76 34.06
CA LEU A 17 -0.02 -27.93 35.52
C LEU A 17 -1.46 -27.74 36.04
N ASP A 18 -1.78 -28.50 37.08
CA ASP A 18 -2.98 -28.23 37.89
C ASP A 18 -2.92 -26.79 38.43
N GLU A 19 -4.08 -26.15 38.50
CA GLU A 19 -4.23 -24.77 38.99
C GLU A 19 -3.55 -24.49 40.31
N ARG A 20 -3.52 -25.50 41.20
CA ARG A 20 -2.91 -25.42 42.53
C ARG A 20 -1.38 -25.49 42.51
N LEU A 21 -0.81 -25.98 41.41
CA LEU A 21 0.61 -26.20 41.27
C LEU A 21 1.28 -25.12 40.39
N VAL A 22 0.50 -24.19 39.81
CA VAL A 22 1.05 -23.09 39.02
C VAL A 22 1.90 -22.19 39.91
N PRO A 23 3.20 -22.01 39.61
CA PRO A 23 4.07 -21.15 40.40
C PRO A 23 3.60 -19.71 40.45
N ASN A 24 3.88 -19.02 41.55
CA ASN A 24 3.61 -17.59 41.64
C ASN A 24 4.41 -16.83 40.58
N GLY A 25 3.74 -15.98 39.84
CA GLY A 25 4.34 -15.26 38.68
C GLY A 25 3.98 -15.85 37.31
N GLU A 26 3.46 -17.07 37.29
CA GLU A 26 2.95 -17.72 36.09
C GLU A 26 1.42 -17.71 36.04
N TYR A 27 0.83 -17.91 34.86
CA TYR A 27 -0.62 -17.98 34.66
C TYR A 27 -0.98 -19.23 33.82
N ARG A 28 -2.18 -19.76 34.03
CA ARG A 28 -2.62 -20.97 33.36
C ARG A 28 -3.23 -20.69 31.97
N ASP A 29 -3.98 -19.62 31.86
CA ASP A 29 -4.62 -19.23 30.61
C ASP A 29 -4.77 -17.71 30.51
N ALA A 30 -4.60 -17.19 29.31
CA ALA A 30 -4.82 -15.79 29.02
C ALA A 30 -5.27 -15.64 27.57
N LEU A 31 -6.30 -14.85 27.34
CA LEU A 31 -6.82 -14.54 26.02
C LEU A 31 -6.75 -13.02 25.80
N ASN A 32 -6.04 -12.61 24.76
CA ASN A 32 -5.88 -11.19 24.39
C ASN A 32 -5.31 -10.31 25.51
N LEU A 33 -4.40 -10.87 26.30
CA LEU A 33 -3.71 -10.16 27.37
C LEU A 33 -2.22 -10.10 27.10
N GLU A 34 -1.63 -8.98 27.46
CA GLU A 34 -0.19 -8.73 27.43
C GLU A 34 0.29 -8.40 28.86
N ILE A 35 1.46 -8.90 29.21
CA ILE A 35 2.13 -8.53 30.46
C ILE A 35 3.17 -7.47 30.12
N SER A 36 2.99 -6.28 30.65
CA SER A 36 3.95 -5.20 30.46
C SER A 36 5.29 -5.53 31.10
N THR A 37 6.34 -5.50 30.29
CA THR A 37 7.75 -5.64 30.72
C THR A 37 8.50 -4.31 30.65
N SER A 38 7.79 -3.20 30.46
CA SER A 38 8.38 -1.88 30.25
C SER A 38 8.98 -1.31 31.53
N ASP A 39 10.10 -0.61 31.41
CA ASP A 39 10.85 0.04 32.47
C ASP A 39 10.11 1.22 33.14
N THR A 40 8.90 1.55 32.71
CA THR A 40 8.14 2.72 33.19
C THR A 40 7.30 2.48 34.44
N GLY A 41 7.65 1.52 35.26
CA GLY A 41 7.05 1.34 36.58
C GLY A 41 5.82 0.41 36.63
N ASN A 42 5.33 -0.09 35.51
CA ASN A 42 4.19 -1.01 35.41
C ASN A 42 4.60 -2.46 35.11
N VAL A 43 5.79 -2.87 35.51
CA VAL A 43 6.28 -4.24 35.29
C VAL A 43 5.34 -5.25 35.92
N GLY A 44 4.86 -6.20 35.13
CA GLY A 44 3.95 -7.24 35.57
C GLY A 44 2.47 -6.83 35.58
N ALA A 45 2.12 -5.65 35.10
CA ALA A 45 0.72 -5.27 34.90
C ALA A 45 0.12 -6.03 33.70
N LEU A 46 -1.08 -6.57 33.90
CA LEU A 46 -1.87 -7.17 32.83
C LEU A 46 -2.64 -6.08 32.11
N GLN A 47 -2.50 -6.05 30.82
CA GLN A 47 -3.26 -5.16 29.94
C GLN A 47 -3.82 -5.92 28.73
N ASN A 48 -4.86 -5.41 28.13
CA ASN A 48 -5.35 -5.96 26.87
C ASN A 48 -4.33 -5.68 25.78
N ILE A 49 -4.14 -6.65 24.87
CA ILE A 49 -3.37 -6.41 23.66
C ILE A 49 -4.01 -5.25 22.89
N GLN A 50 -3.21 -4.25 22.56
CA GLN A 50 -3.68 -3.11 21.79
C GLN A 50 -4.24 -3.59 20.45
N GLY A 51 -5.49 -3.25 20.16
CA GLY A 51 -6.10 -3.54 18.87
C GLY A 51 -5.43 -2.75 17.73
N ASN A 52 -5.74 -3.14 16.51
CA ASN A 52 -5.27 -2.42 15.34
C ASN A 52 -5.83 -1.00 15.34
N THR A 53 -4.96 -0.02 15.15
CA THR A 53 -5.36 1.37 14.97
C THR A 53 -5.77 1.57 13.51
N PRO A 54 -7.02 1.99 13.21
CA PRO A 54 -7.40 2.28 11.84
C PRO A 54 -6.58 3.46 11.31
N LYS A 55 -6.01 3.32 10.13
CA LYS A 55 -5.36 4.41 9.40
C LYS A 55 -6.32 4.93 8.34
N ILE A 56 -6.50 6.23 8.35
CA ILE A 56 -7.40 6.93 7.41
C ILE A 56 -6.57 7.31 6.18
N TYR A 57 -7.10 7.04 5.01
CA TYR A 57 -6.51 7.54 3.77
C TYR A 57 -6.57 9.06 3.79
N SER A 58 -5.45 9.70 3.58
CA SER A 58 -5.41 11.16 3.50
C SER A 58 -4.58 11.62 2.30
N TYR A 59 -4.99 12.73 1.72
CA TYR A 59 -4.32 13.39 0.62
C TYR A 59 -3.76 14.73 1.11
N LYS A 60 -2.49 14.97 0.83
CA LYS A 60 -1.87 16.26 1.10
C LYS A 60 -2.03 17.16 -0.11
N ASN A 61 -2.82 18.21 0.02
CA ASN A 61 -2.95 19.21 -1.03
C ASN A 61 -1.59 19.91 -1.25
N PRO A 62 -0.99 19.81 -2.46
CA PRO A 62 0.33 20.37 -2.70
C PRO A 62 0.38 21.90 -2.60
N SER A 63 -0.74 22.58 -2.85
CA SER A 63 -0.83 24.04 -2.81
C SER A 63 -1.01 24.60 -1.40
N THR A 64 -1.72 23.88 -0.53
CA THR A 64 -2.06 24.35 0.84
C THR A 64 -1.30 23.62 1.92
N GLY A 65 -0.66 22.49 1.61
CA GLY A 65 -0.01 21.61 2.58
C GLY A 65 -0.97 20.92 3.55
N VAL A 66 -2.28 21.12 3.39
CA VAL A 66 -3.32 20.58 4.27
C VAL A 66 -3.64 19.15 3.86
N TYR A 67 -3.74 18.26 4.84
CA TYR A 67 -4.21 16.89 4.63
C TYR A 67 -5.74 16.88 4.59
N THR A 68 -6.30 16.26 3.56
CA THR A 68 -7.74 16.01 3.44
C THR A 68 -7.97 14.52 3.62
N GLU A 69 -8.80 14.17 4.61
CA GLU A 69 -9.14 12.77 4.84
C GLU A 69 -9.99 12.22 3.69
N TRP A 70 -9.66 11.03 3.25
CA TRP A 70 -10.44 10.30 2.24
C TRP A 70 -11.73 9.71 2.83
N GLY A 71 -12.20 10.22 3.95
CA GLY A 71 -13.15 9.54 4.79
C GLY A 71 -14.60 9.94 4.67
N SER A 72 -14.93 11.16 4.36
CA SER A 72 -16.31 11.62 4.60
C SER A 72 -17.24 11.65 3.37
N GLY A 73 -16.86 11.05 2.28
CA GLY A 73 -17.67 10.96 1.06
C GLY A 73 -17.13 9.99 0.01
N TYR A 74 -15.95 9.42 0.26
CA TYR A 74 -15.17 8.66 -0.74
C TYR A 74 -15.00 7.17 -0.40
N ILE A 75 -15.48 6.75 0.76
CA ILE A 75 -15.47 5.33 1.19
C ILE A 75 -16.23 4.43 0.21
N ASN A 76 -17.12 5.00 -0.58
CA ASN A 76 -17.86 4.25 -1.59
C ASN A 76 -17.03 3.81 -2.81
N ALA A 77 -15.80 4.29 -2.95
CA ALA A 77 -14.93 3.91 -4.06
C ALA A 77 -14.28 2.53 -3.85
N LEU A 78 -14.05 2.13 -2.60
CA LEU A 78 -13.54 0.79 -2.28
C LEU A 78 -14.63 -0.05 -1.64
N VAL A 79 -15.32 -0.84 -2.44
CA VAL A 79 -16.34 -1.77 -1.97
C VAL A 79 -15.68 -3.10 -1.63
N SER A 80 -15.77 -3.52 -0.37
CA SER A 80 -15.16 -4.77 0.12
C SER A 80 -13.67 -4.89 -0.23
N PRO A 81 -12.83 -3.91 0.16
CA PRO A 81 -11.41 -3.94 -0.18
C PRO A 81 -10.70 -5.10 0.50
N VAL A 82 -9.83 -5.77 -0.24
CA VAL A 82 -8.97 -6.84 0.25
C VAL A 82 -7.52 -6.50 -0.08
N LYS A 83 -6.66 -6.57 0.93
CA LYS A 83 -5.21 -6.48 0.74
C LYS A 83 -4.71 -7.79 0.15
N ILE A 84 -4.14 -7.75 -1.05
CA ILE A 84 -3.65 -8.93 -1.78
C ILE A 84 -2.12 -9.02 -1.82
N GLY A 85 -1.42 -7.98 -1.41
CA GLY A 85 0.04 -7.95 -1.32
C GLY A 85 0.52 -6.76 -0.51
N GLU A 86 1.76 -6.87 -0.03
CA GLU A 86 2.43 -5.76 0.66
C GLU A 86 3.95 -5.88 0.57
N ILE A 87 4.62 -4.75 0.61
CA ILE A 87 6.07 -4.67 0.76
C ILE A 87 6.44 -3.47 1.62
N ARG A 88 7.44 -3.63 2.46
CA ARG A 88 8.03 -2.56 3.26
C ARG A 88 9.29 -2.05 2.58
N ASP A 89 9.35 -0.73 2.39
CA ASP A 89 10.59 -0.02 2.10
C ASP A 89 11.22 0.42 3.43
N ALA A 90 12.31 -0.22 3.79
CA ALA A 90 13.01 0.07 5.03
C ALA A 90 13.83 1.36 4.97
N ILE A 91 14.20 1.82 3.78
CA ILE A 91 15.00 3.03 3.58
C ILE A 91 14.13 4.27 3.80
N ASN A 92 12.96 4.29 3.16
CA ASN A 92 12.05 5.41 3.24
C ASN A 92 11.04 5.29 4.40
N GLU A 93 11.04 4.16 5.15
CA GLU A 93 10.09 3.86 6.23
C GLU A 93 8.63 3.89 5.75
N THR A 94 8.40 3.37 4.54
CA THR A 94 7.07 3.29 3.92
C THR A 94 6.62 1.85 3.74
N ILE A 95 5.32 1.65 3.62
CA ILE A 95 4.72 0.36 3.30
C ILE A 95 3.81 0.55 2.09
N TYR A 96 3.94 -0.31 1.11
CA TYR A 96 3.07 -0.34 -0.07
C TYR A 96 2.07 -1.47 0.05
N TRP A 97 0.79 -1.16 -0.12
CA TRP A 97 -0.30 -2.11 -0.10
C TRP A 97 -0.93 -2.26 -1.48
N PHE A 98 -1.10 -3.49 -1.91
CA PHE A 98 -1.84 -3.85 -3.11
C PHE A 98 -3.26 -4.21 -2.71
N ILE A 99 -4.23 -3.47 -3.24
CA ILE A 99 -5.63 -3.53 -2.81
C ILE A 99 -6.50 -3.90 -4.00
N SER A 100 -7.27 -4.98 -3.84
CA SER A 100 -8.34 -5.37 -4.74
C SER A 100 -9.68 -4.98 -4.14
N SER A 101 -10.54 -4.33 -4.91
CA SER A 101 -11.88 -3.93 -4.52
C SER A 101 -12.84 -4.10 -5.70
N VAL A 102 -14.11 -4.07 -5.46
CA VAL A 102 -15.12 -4.17 -6.53
C VAL A 102 -15.09 -2.91 -7.38
N GLY A 103 -14.65 -3.05 -8.64
CA GLY A 103 -14.59 -1.95 -9.62
C GLY A 103 -13.40 -1.00 -9.46
N VAL A 104 -12.55 -1.21 -8.46
CA VAL A 104 -11.34 -0.40 -8.27
C VAL A 104 -10.21 -1.27 -7.75
N SER A 105 -9.06 -1.18 -8.39
CA SER A 105 -7.79 -1.72 -7.90
C SER A 105 -6.85 -0.58 -7.55
N ALA A 106 -6.05 -0.72 -6.51
CA ALA A 106 -5.16 0.37 -6.10
C ALA A 106 -3.86 -0.13 -5.48
N ILE A 107 -2.82 0.69 -5.61
CA ILE A 107 -1.59 0.60 -4.83
C ILE A 107 -1.53 1.83 -3.95
N ALA A 108 -1.44 1.63 -2.64
CA ALA A 108 -1.37 2.71 -1.66
C ALA A 108 -0.05 2.65 -0.89
N GLU A 109 0.50 3.81 -0.59
CA GLU A 109 1.68 3.98 0.27
C GLU A 109 1.24 4.44 1.65
N TYR A 110 1.76 3.81 2.67
CA TYR A 110 1.68 4.28 4.05
C TYR A 110 3.05 4.75 4.51
N ASP A 111 3.16 6.02 4.85
CA ASP A 111 4.35 6.60 5.45
C ASP A 111 4.28 6.44 6.98
N GLN A 112 5.24 5.72 7.55
CA GLN A 112 5.28 5.43 8.99
C GLN A 112 5.62 6.66 9.84
N LYS A 113 6.32 7.66 9.28
CA LYS A 113 6.72 8.89 10.00
C LYS A 113 5.55 9.86 10.15
N THR A 114 4.81 10.03 9.07
CA THR A 114 3.68 10.97 9.05
C THR A 114 2.36 10.30 9.37
N GLU A 115 2.35 8.97 9.41
CA GLU A 115 1.16 8.13 9.59
C GLU A 115 0.07 8.35 8.53
N VAL A 116 0.46 8.81 7.35
CA VAL A 116 -0.42 9.16 6.25
C VAL A 116 -0.44 8.05 5.21
N VAL A 117 -1.62 7.77 4.66
CA VAL A 117 -1.81 6.88 3.52
C VAL A 117 -2.12 7.70 2.28
N VAL A 118 -1.35 7.50 1.22
CA VAL A 118 -1.57 8.16 -0.08
C VAL A 118 -1.68 7.12 -1.21
N PRO A 119 -2.51 7.35 -2.24
CA PRO A 119 -2.54 6.48 -3.39
C PRO A 119 -1.28 6.69 -4.23
N VAL A 120 -0.74 5.60 -4.71
CA VAL A 120 0.33 5.59 -5.72
C VAL A 120 -0.27 5.37 -7.09
N LEU A 121 -1.16 4.41 -7.22
CA LEU A 121 -1.81 4.05 -8.47
C LEU A 121 -3.26 3.65 -8.19
N VAL A 122 -4.19 4.18 -8.95
CA VAL A 122 -5.62 3.85 -8.88
C VAL A 122 -6.11 3.43 -10.27
N ASP A 123 -6.69 2.27 -10.33
CA ASP A 123 -7.26 1.68 -11.53
C ASP A 123 -8.76 1.44 -11.37
N THR A 124 -9.56 2.14 -12.16
CA THR A 124 -11.00 1.96 -12.25
C THR A 124 -11.43 1.29 -13.55
N GLN A 125 -10.48 0.91 -14.41
CA GLN A 125 -10.72 0.35 -15.73
C GLN A 125 -10.36 -1.14 -15.83
N GLY A 126 -9.79 -1.72 -14.75
CA GLY A 126 -9.44 -3.14 -14.70
C GLY A 126 -8.10 -3.49 -15.37
N ILE A 127 -7.21 -2.51 -15.57
CA ILE A 127 -5.89 -2.72 -16.18
C ILE A 127 -4.99 -3.54 -15.26
N LEU A 128 -5.02 -3.27 -13.94
CA LEU A 128 -4.28 -4.03 -12.93
C LEU A 128 -4.81 -5.45 -12.76
N ASN A 129 -6.09 -5.67 -13.05
CA ASN A 129 -6.77 -6.95 -12.94
C ASN A 129 -6.54 -7.66 -11.59
N PHE A 130 -6.46 -6.90 -10.50
CA PHE A 130 -6.25 -7.45 -9.16
C PHE A 130 -7.46 -8.25 -8.71
N SER A 131 -7.22 -9.47 -8.26
CA SER A 131 -8.26 -10.35 -7.74
C SER A 131 -7.98 -10.71 -6.28
N LYS A 132 -9.03 -10.72 -5.47
CA LYS A 132 -8.96 -11.17 -4.07
C LYS A 132 -8.52 -12.62 -3.91
N ASP A 133 -8.65 -13.42 -4.97
CA ASP A 133 -8.34 -14.85 -4.95
C ASP A 133 -6.87 -15.15 -5.24
N TYR A 134 -6.11 -14.14 -5.71
CA TYR A 134 -4.69 -14.28 -6.04
C TYR A 134 -3.85 -13.30 -5.25
N LEU A 135 -3.01 -13.84 -4.36
CA LEU A 135 -2.08 -13.03 -3.59
C LEU A 135 -0.85 -12.69 -4.42
N ILE A 136 -0.44 -11.44 -4.35
CA ILE A 136 0.81 -10.96 -4.95
C ILE A 136 1.92 -11.15 -3.92
N THR A 137 2.79 -12.12 -4.14
CA THR A 137 3.90 -12.46 -3.25
C THR A 137 5.26 -12.07 -3.81
N GLY A 138 5.36 -11.93 -5.14
CA GLY A 138 6.56 -11.48 -5.82
C GLY A 138 6.56 -9.96 -5.97
N ILE A 139 6.96 -9.24 -4.91
CA ILE A 139 7.05 -7.78 -4.91
C ILE A 139 8.47 -7.39 -4.54
N ASN A 140 9.03 -6.38 -5.23
CA ASN A 140 10.35 -5.84 -4.91
C ASN A 140 10.40 -4.32 -5.19
N ILE A 141 11.24 -3.61 -4.43
CA ILE A 141 11.53 -2.20 -4.63
C ILE A 141 13.01 -2.06 -4.93
N ILE A 142 13.33 -1.38 -6.01
CA ILE A 142 14.70 -1.04 -6.39
C ILE A 142 14.73 0.46 -6.66
N GLU A 143 15.36 1.21 -5.77
CA GLU A 143 15.30 2.69 -5.79
C GLU A 143 13.85 3.18 -5.75
N ASP A 144 13.41 3.93 -6.75
CA ASP A 144 12.03 4.43 -6.88
C ASP A 144 11.13 3.52 -7.71
N LEU A 145 11.62 2.34 -8.12
CA LEU A 145 10.88 1.42 -8.96
C LEU A 145 10.24 0.31 -8.12
N LEU A 146 8.93 0.18 -8.21
CA LEU A 146 8.14 -0.89 -7.59
C LEU A 146 7.81 -1.95 -8.64
N PHE A 147 8.33 -3.16 -8.43
CA PHE A 147 8.11 -4.33 -9.29
C PHE A 147 7.14 -5.30 -8.61
N TRP A 148 6.28 -5.93 -9.40
CA TRP A 148 5.46 -7.03 -8.89
C TRP A 148 5.09 -8.03 -9.97
N THR A 149 4.70 -9.22 -9.52
CA THR A 149 4.14 -10.28 -10.37
C THR A 149 2.99 -10.96 -9.64
N ASP A 150 1.87 -11.09 -10.32
CA ASP A 150 0.64 -11.70 -9.84
C ASP A 150 0.49 -13.16 -10.30
N ASN A 151 1.47 -13.67 -11.06
CA ASN A 151 1.42 -15.02 -11.65
C ASN A 151 0.25 -15.24 -12.62
N GLN A 152 -0.43 -14.17 -13.07
CA GLN A 152 -1.53 -14.22 -14.03
C GLN A 152 -1.21 -13.43 -15.29
N THR A 153 -0.50 -12.32 -15.12
CA THR A 153 -0.12 -11.39 -16.19
C THR A 153 1.41 -11.22 -16.24
N GLU A 154 1.88 -10.45 -17.23
CA GLU A 154 3.30 -10.11 -17.34
C GLU A 154 3.79 -9.35 -16.10
N PRO A 155 5.09 -9.49 -15.73
CA PRO A 155 5.68 -8.70 -14.66
C PRO A 155 5.48 -7.20 -14.89
N LYS A 156 5.13 -6.51 -13.84
CA LYS A 156 4.79 -5.08 -13.85
C LYS A 156 5.83 -4.27 -13.10
N VAL A 157 5.97 -3.01 -13.51
CA VAL A 157 6.84 -2.03 -12.86
C VAL A 157 6.22 -0.65 -12.96
N ILE A 158 6.37 0.12 -11.90
CA ILE A 158 6.05 1.56 -11.90
C ILE A 158 7.17 2.34 -11.23
N ASN A 159 7.34 3.61 -11.65
CA ASN A 159 8.07 4.58 -10.85
C ASN A 159 7.09 5.16 -9.82
N ILE A 160 7.42 4.97 -8.54
CA ILE A 160 6.55 5.35 -7.41
C ILE A 160 6.25 6.85 -7.44
N ASN A 161 7.27 7.67 -7.60
CA ASN A 161 7.13 9.13 -7.54
C ASN A 161 6.32 9.69 -8.72
N ASP A 162 6.56 9.17 -9.92
CA ASP A 162 5.83 9.58 -11.12
C ASP A 162 4.34 9.23 -11.01
N PHE A 163 4.04 7.99 -10.58
CA PHE A 163 2.66 7.55 -10.43
C PHE A 163 1.94 8.22 -9.26
N LYS A 164 2.63 8.51 -8.15
CA LYS A 164 2.05 9.32 -7.06
C LYS A 164 1.67 10.71 -7.55
N SER A 165 2.52 11.36 -8.35
CA SER A 165 2.22 12.66 -8.90
C SER A 165 1.06 12.62 -9.91
N ALA A 166 0.97 11.54 -10.68
CA ALA A 166 -0.07 11.29 -11.67
C ALA A 166 -1.44 10.93 -11.03
N THR A 167 -1.41 10.39 -9.81
CA THR A 167 -2.64 9.99 -9.08
C THR A 167 -3.16 11.10 -8.18
N SER A 168 -2.38 12.15 -7.95
CA SER A 168 -2.80 13.31 -7.15
C SER A 168 -4.04 13.97 -7.78
N PRO A 169 -5.11 14.22 -7.00
CA PRO A 169 -6.26 14.94 -7.51
C PRO A 169 -5.86 16.35 -7.93
N THR A 170 -6.38 16.79 -9.05
CA THR A 170 -6.18 18.15 -9.54
C THR A 170 -6.68 19.15 -8.51
N PRO A 171 -5.92 20.19 -8.12
CA PRO A 171 -6.38 21.20 -7.18
C PRO A 171 -7.69 21.86 -7.64
N GLY A 172 -8.69 21.86 -6.77
CA GLY A 172 -9.99 22.51 -7.02
C GLY A 172 -11.11 21.58 -7.49
N VAL A 173 -10.86 20.32 -7.74
CA VAL A 173 -11.92 19.34 -8.00
C VAL A 173 -12.37 18.73 -6.68
N THR A 174 -13.50 19.21 -6.15
CA THR A 174 -14.26 18.53 -5.10
C THR A 174 -14.86 17.27 -5.73
N GLY A 175 -14.16 16.17 -5.68
CA GLY A 175 -14.66 14.95 -6.30
C GLY A 175 -13.79 13.76 -5.93
N ASN A 176 -14.11 12.64 -6.41
CA ASN A 176 -13.56 11.34 -6.12
C ASN A 176 -12.03 11.28 -6.09
N PHE A 177 -11.44 11.04 -4.92
CA PHE A 177 -10.00 10.75 -4.77
C PHE A 177 -9.61 9.42 -5.42
N PHE A 178 -10.55 8.56 -5.72
CA PHE A 178 -10.36 7.32 -6.47
C PHE A 178 -10.72 7.51 -7.95
N THR A 179 -10.14 8.53 -8.56
CA THR A 179 -10.17 8.65 -10.01
C THR A 179 -9.06 7.79 -10.60
N HIS A 180 -9.29 7.29 -11.79
CA HIS A 180 -8.27 6.57 -12.54
C HIS A 180 -7.01 7.42 -12.66
N THR A 181 -5.84 6.81 -12.48
CA THR A 181 -4.56 7.51 -12.58
C THR A 181 -4.35 8.04 -14.00
N VAL A 182 -4.03 9.32 -14.10
CA VAL A 182 -3.75 10.00 -15.37
C VAL A 182 -2.24 10.15 -15.53
N PHE A 183 -1.64 9.34 -16.38
CA PHE A 183 -0.21 9.30 -16.61
C PHE A 183 0.12 9.94 -17.97
N ASN A 184 1.09 10.86 -18.00
CA ASN A 184 1.47 11.59 -19.21
C ASN A 184 0.28 12.26 -19.95
N GLY A 185 -0.70 12.80 -19.18
CA GLY A 185 -1.86 13.52 -19.73
C GLY A 185 -2.97 12.64 -20.30
N ARG A 186 -2.91 11.33 -20.10
CA ARG A 186 -3.96 10.36 -20.46
C ARG A 186 -4.16 9.32 -19.35
N ASP A 187 -5.25 8.62 -19.39
CA ASP A 187 -5.43 7.44 -18.55
C ASP A 187 -4.28 6.47 -18.80
N PHE A 188 -3.69 5.92 -17.72
CA PHE A 188 -2.62 4.95 -17.89
C PHE A 188 -3.15 3.68 -18.55
N ILE A 189 -2.29 3.01 -19.29
CA ILE A 189 -2.59 1.75 -19.95
C ILE A 189 -1.60 0.67 -19.52
N GLU A 190 -1.88 -0.58 -19.84
CA GLU A 190 -1.04 -1.72 -19.45
C GLU A 190 0.43 -1.55 -19.88
N GLU A 191 0.67 -0.94 -21.04
CA GLU A 191 2.02 -0.70 -21.59
C GLU A 191 2.85 0.28 -20.75
N ASP A 192 2.20 1.13 -19.94
CA ASP A 192 2.90 2.06 -19.04
C ASP A 192 3.47 1.37 -17.79
N ILE A 193 2.96 0.20 -17.48
CA ILE A 193 3.30 -0.53 -16.25
C ILE A 193 3.96 -1.90 -16.50
N THR A 194 4.08 -2.36 -17.75
CA THR A 194 4.71 -3.64 -18.06
C THR A 194 6.23 -3.50 -18.17
N VAL A 195 6.97 -4.47 -17.61
CA VAL A 195 8.43 -4.54 -17.73
C VAL A 195 8.84 -4.83 -19.16
N ILE A 196 8.11 -5.70 -19.85
CA ILE A 196 8.40 -6.13 -21.22
C ILE A 196 7.38 -5.48 -22.16
N ARG A 197 7.84 -4.61 -23.02
CA ARG A 197 6.99 -4.01 -24.06
C ARG A 197 6.66 -5.03 -25.12
N LYS A 198 5.39 -5.13 -25.45
CA LYS A 198 4.92 -5.96 -26.58
C LYS A 198 5.53 -5.46 -27.89
N ALA A 199 5.85 -6.38 -28.77
CA ALA A 199 6.30 -6.02 -30.12
C ALA A 199 5.20 -5.23 -30.85
N PRO A 200 5.55 -4.26 -31.71
CA PRO A 200 4.57 -3.54 -32.52
C PRO A 200 3.68 -4.52 -33.30
N THR A 201 2.39 -4.40 -33.15
CA THR A 201 1.41 -5.24 -33.85
C THR A 201 1.20 -4.81 -35.30
N VAL A 202 1.61 -3.59 -35.61
CA VAL A 202 1.54 -3.02 -36.97
C VAL A 202 2.95 -2.93 -37.52
N PRO A 203 3.22 -3.48 -38.71
CA PRO A 203 4.52 -3.34 -39.36
C PRO A 203 4.83 -1.86 -39.65
N LEU A 204 6.08 -1.49 -39.49
CA LEU A 204 6.55 -0.16 -39.84
C LEU A 204 6.28 0.11 -41.32
N SER A 205 5.51 1.14 -41.64
CA SER A 205 5.37 1.63 -42.98
C SER A 205 6.46 2.67 -43.28
N LEU A 206 7.32 2.38 -44.22
CA LEU A 206 8.28 3.35 -44.71
C LEU A 206 7.57 4.23 -45.76
N GLN A 207 7.40 5.50 -45.46
CA GLN A 207 7.02 6.50 -46.41
C GLN A 207 8.30 7.13 -47.00
N LEU A 208 8.51 6.97 -48.27
CA LEU A 208 9.52 7.72 -49.00
C LEU A 208 9.03 9.16 -49.15
N SER A 209 9.74 10.10 -48.51
CA SER A 209 9.49 11.52 -48.77
C SER A 209 10.02 11.87 -50.15
N GLU A 210 9.18 12.43 -50.99
CA GLU A 210 9.58 12.98 -52.30
C GLU A 210 10.39 14.28 -52.13
N THR A 211 10.33 14.87 -50.94
CA THR A 211 11.12 16.07 -50.62
C THR A 211 12.50 15.66 -50.14
N ARG A 212 13.48 15.89 -50.97
CA ARG A 212 14.89 15.78 -50.60
C ARG A 212 15.20 16.83 -49.51
N ALA A 213 15.89 16.42 -48.46
CA ALA A 213 16.37 17.38 -47.47
C ALA A 213 17.35 18.34 -48.21
N VAL A 214 17.01 19.59 -48.20
CA VAL A 214 17.92 20.64 -48.71
C VAL A 214 18.76 21.14 -47.56
N ASP A 215 20.02 21.47 -47.82
CA ASP A 215 20.90 22.12 -46.86
C ASP A 215 20.46 23.57 -46.58
N GLN A 216 21.18 24.28 -45.70
CA GLN A 216 20.85 25.66 -45.36
C GLN A 216 20.98 26.64 -46.53
N ASP A 217 21.65 26.22 -47.59
CA ASP A 217 21.85 26.98 -48.83
C ASP A 217 20.82 26.63 -49.92
N GLY A 218 19.87 25.74 -49.62
CA GLY A 218 18.80 25.35 -50.56
C GLY A 218 19.22 24.32 -51.60
N ASN A 219 20.39 23.69 -51.44
CA ASN A 219 20.85 22.65 -52.37
C ASN A 219 20.35 21.26 -51.95
N PRO A 220 19.91 20.42 -52.89
CA PRO A 220 19.41 19.08 -52.64
C PRO A 220 20.53 18.11 -52.28
#